data_a669888fc2141bf2f580fd09c8ee0146
#
_entry.id   a669888fc2141bf2f580fd09c8ee0146
#
_cell.length_a   1.000
_cell.length_b   1.000
_cell.length_c   1.000
_cell.angle_alpha   90.00
_cell.angle_beta   90.00
_cell.angle_gamma   90.00
#
_symmetry.space_group_name_H-M   'P 1'
#
loop_
_entity.id
_entity.type
_entity.pdbx_description
1 polymer ?
#
loop_
_entity_poly.entity_id
_entity_poly.type
_entity_poly.pdbx_seq_one_letter_code
_entity_poly.pdbx_strand_id
1 'polypeptide(L)'
;MIGAQENNLKNIDVEIPLGIFTCVTGVSGSGKSSLVNQILYKRLAKELNRAKTKPGLHKDIEGFDQLDKIIAIDQSPIGRTPRSNPATYTGVFDQIRDLFAMTKDAKAKGYNKGRFSFNKKGGRCEACAGDGIIKIEMHFLPDVYVPCEVCHGKRYNRETLEVKYKGKSIYDVLNMTVEEACDFFSNIPSISRKMETLRDVGLGYIRLGQPSTELSCLLYTSPSPRDGLL
;
A
#
# COMPACT_ATOMS: atom_id res chain seq x y z
N MET A 1 -10.31 29.87 4.83
CA MET A 1 -10.75 29.09 6.02
C MET A 1 -10.95 30.06 7.16
N ILE A 2 -12.12 30.02 7.79
CA ILE A 2 -12.57 31.03 8.76
C ILE A 2 -12.79 30.35 10.11
N GLY A 3 -12.29 30.97 11.17
CA GLY A 3 -12.55 30.59 12.54
C GLY A 3 -12.04 29.23 12.95
N ALA A 4 -10.84 28.85 12.58
CA ALA A 4 -10.24 27.59 12.99
C ALA A 4 -9.98 27.53 14.51
N GLN A 5 -10.59 26.54 15.20
CA GLN A 5 -10.60 26.45 16.66
C GLN A 5 -10.22 25.05 17.20
N GLU A 6 -9.83 24.12 16.34
CA GLU A 6 -9.53 22.76 16.77
C GLU A 6 -8.25 22.71 17.62
N ASN A 7 -8.30 21.98 18.74
CA ASN A 7 -7.22 21.82 19.71
C ASN A 7 -6.68 23.18 20.23
N ASN A 8 -5.45 23.54 19.86
CA ASN A 8 -4.78 24.76 20.31
C ASN A 8 -4.97 25.98 19.39
N LEU A 9 -5.78 25.87 18.35
CA LEU A 9 -6.07 26.98 17.44
C LEU A 9 -7.04 27.98 18.10
N LYS A 10 -6.73 29.27 18.04
CA LYS A 10 -7.41 30.34 18.76
C LYS A 10 -8.35 31.15 17.85
N ASN A 11 -9.28 30.46 17.15
CA ASN A 11 -10.25 31.10 16.26
C ASN A 11 -9.56 31.96 15.17
N ILE A 12 -8.62 31.34 14.49
CA ILE A 12 -7.81 32.04 13.45
C ILE A 12 -8.44 31.90 12.08
N ASP A 13 -8.30 32.92 11.26
CA ASP A 13 -8.62 32.91 9.84
C ASP A 13 -7.35 32.69 9.04
N VAL A 14 -7.41 31.80 8.03
CA VAL A 14 -6.25 31.44 7.23
C VAL A 14 -6.63 31.40 5.76
N GLU A 15 -5.88 32.15 4.94
CA GLU A 15 -5.97 32.09 3.49
C GLU A 15 -4.92 31.14 2.93
N ILE A 16 -5.35 30.26 2.03
CA ILE A 16 -4.48 29.31 1.34
C ILE A 16 -4.63 29.57 -0.16
N PRO A 17 -3.62 30.18 -0.80
CA PRO A 17 -3.70 30.50 -2.21
C PRO A 17 -3.70 29.23 -3.07
N LEU A 18 -4.53 29.21 -4.10
CA LEU A 18 -4.64 28.12 -5.06
C LEU A 18 -3.64 28.27 -6.20
N GLY A 19 -3.29 27.17 -6.86
CA GLY A 19 -2.41 27.15 -8.03
C GLY A 19 -0.92 27.35 -7.72
N ILE A 20 -0.52 27.40 -6.44
CA ILE A 20 0.88 27.52 -6.02
C ILE A 20 1.25 26.44 -4.99
N PHE A 21 2.54 26.22 -4.81
CA PHE A 21 3.06 25.39 -3.74
C PHE A 21 3.02 26.14 -2.41
N THR A 22 2.23 25.65 -1.45
CA THR A 22 2.11 26.23 -0.12
C THR A 22 2.75 25.35 0.93
N CYS A 23 3.67 25.87 1.73
CA CYS A 23 4.36 25.17 2.80
C CYS A 23 3.89 25.67 4.17
N VAL A 24 3.42 24.77 5.05
CA VAL A 24 3.01 25.09 6.42
C VAL A 24 4.11 24.65 7.39
N THR A 25 4.82 25.63 7.96
CA THR A 25 5.96 25.42 8.86
C THR A 25 5.68 25.91 10.28
N GLY A 26 6.53 25.54 11.21
CA GLY A 26 6.46 25.99 12.61
C GLY A 26 6.93 24.90 13.59
N VAL A 27 7.11 25.27 14.85
CA VAL A 27 7.57 24.38 15.92
C VAL A 27 6.57 23.24 16.18
N SER A 28 7.04 22.15 16.82
CA SER A 28 6.16 21.06 17.24
C SER A 28 5.08 21.60 18.21
N GLY A 29 3.83 21.14 18.04
CA GLY A 29 2.72 21.60 18.86
C GLY A 29 2.09 22.95 18.44
N SER A 30 2.58 23.63 17.39
CA SER A 30 2.02 24.92 16.95
C SER A 30 0.64 24.85 16.29
N GLY A 31 0.06 23.66 16.12
CA GLY A 31 -1.28 23.51 15.53
C GLY A 31 -1.31 23.17 14.04
N LYS A 32 -0.16 22.97 13.36
CA LYS A 32 -0.10 22.63 11.93
C LYS A 32 -1.00 21.44 11.54
N SER A 33 -0.88 20.35 12.26
CA SER A 33 -1.68 19.13 12.00
C SER A 33 -3.18 19.34 12.33
N SER A 34 -3.50 20.18 13.30
CA SER A 34 -4.89 20.56 13.62
C SER A 34 -5.48 21.37 12.45
N LEU A 35 -4.72 22.34 11.93
CA LEU A 35 -5.15 23.18 10.83
C LEU A 35 -5.29 22.38 9.51
N VAL A 36 -4.22 21.67 9.11
CA VAL A 36 -4.16 21.01 7.81
C VAL A 36 -4.92 19.68 7.80
N ASN A 37 -4.61 18.78 8.75
CA ASN A 37 -5.16 17.43 8.70
C ASN A 37 -6.54 17.31 9.35
N GLN A 38 -6.79 18.00 10.47
CA GLN A 38 -8.06 17.86 11.19
C GLN A 38 -9.16 18.75 10.63
N ILE A 39 -8.84 19.96 10.18
CA ILE A 39 -9.83 20.89 9.64
C ILE A 39 -9.84 20.82 8.11
N LEU A 40 -8.79 21.35 7.45
CA LEU A 40 -8.75 21.56 6.00
C LEU A 40 -8.99 20.26 5.24
N TYR A 41 -8.15 19.26 5.46
CA TYR A 41 -8.27 17.98 4.76
C TYR A 41 -9.63 17.32 4.98
N LYS A 42 -10.08 17.19 6.24
CA LYS A 42 -11.35 16.51 6.53
C LYS A 42 -12.55 17.26 5.98
N ARG A 43 -12.55 18.59 5.98
CA ARG A 43 -13.63 19.38 5.40
C ARG A 43 -13.66 19.23 3.89
N LEU A 44 -12.54 19.40 3.21
CA LEU A 44 -12.46 19.22 1.76
C LEU A 44 -12.75 17.77 1.33
N ALA A 45 -12.26 16.78 2.06
CA ALA A 45 -12.57 15.38 1.77
C ALA A 45 -14.07 15.05 1.89
N LYS A 46 -14.76 15.67 2.85
CA LYS A 46 -16.20 15.55 2.99
C LYS A 46 -16.94 16.17 1.82
N GLU A 47 -16.60 17.38 1.41
CA GLU A 47 -17.30 18.12 0.36
C GLU A 47 -16.95 17.59 -1.06
N LEU A 48 -15.67 17.43 -1.37
CA LEU A 48 -15.20 17.06 -2.71
C LEU A 48 -15.22 15.56 -2.95
N ASN A 49 -14.74 14.76 -1.99
CA ASN A 49 -14.61 13.31 -2.14
C ASN A 49 -15.78 12.53 -1.51
N ARG A 50 -16.80 13.22 -0.94
CA ARG A 50 -17.94 12.61 -0.22
C ARG A 50 -17.52 11.65 0.90
N ALA A 51 -16.38 11.91 1.51
CA ALA A 51 -15.86 11.08 2.59
C ALA A 51 -16.68 11.27 3.87
N LYS A 52 -16.92 10.18 4.61
CA LYS A 52 -17.62 10.21 5.91
C LYS A 52 -16.69 10.68 7.04
N THR A 53 -16.05 11.83 6.89
CA THR A 53 -15.13 12.41 7.88
C THR A 53 -15.83 13.52 8.68
N LYS A 54 -15.46 13.67 9.96
CA LYS A 54 -15.91 14.78 10.81
C LYS A 54 -14.76 15.81 10.87
N PRO A 55 -14.92 17.00 10.26
CA PRO A 55 -13.93 18.06 10.35
C PRO A 55 -13.79 18.56 11.79
N GLY A 56 -12.61 19.06 12.14
CA GLY A 56 -12.37 19.75 13.40
C GLY A 56 -13.14 21.08 13.49
N LEU A 57 -13.15 21.68 14.67
CA LEU A 57 -13.91 22.91 14.94
C LEU A 57 -13.41 24.08 14.09
N HIS A 58 -14.29 24.63 13.29
CA HIS A 58 -14.10 25.83 12.47
C HIS A 58 -15.47 26.43 12.12
N LYS A 59 -15.48 27.68 11.65
CA LYS A 59 -16.72 28.31 11.19
C LYS A 59 -17.07 27.87 9.78
N ASP A 60 -16.20 28.15 8.81
CA ASP A 60 -16.41 27.78 7.40
C ASP A 60 -15.11 27.71 6.59
N ILE A 61 -15.19 27.10 5.42
CA ILE A 61 -14.14 27.09 4.38
C ILE A 61 -14.79 27.52 3.06
N GLU A 62 -14.36 28.65 2.54
CA GLU A 62 -14.83 29.21 1.28
C GLU A 62 -13.87 28.85 0.12
N GLY A 63 -14.33 28.92 -1.13
CA GLY A 63 -13.53 28.76 -2.34
C GLY A 63 -13.18 27.30 -2.69
N PHE A 64 -13.74 26.30 -2.01
CA PHE A 64 -13.51 24.89 -2.33
C PHE A 64 -14.23 24.43 -3.62
N ASP A 65 -15.19 25.20 -4.10
CA ASP A 65 -15.88 25.02 -5.38
C ASP A 65 -14.95 25.15 -6.61
N GLN A 66 -13.78 25.75 -6.42
CA GLN A 66 -12.72 25.83 -7.42
C GLN A 66 -11.82 24.57 -7.48
N LEU A 67 -12.10 23.56 -6.65
CA LEU A 67 -11.32 22.34 -6.52
C LEU A 67 -12.15 21.12 -6.94
N ASP A 68 -11.58 20.24 -7.75
CA ASP A 68 -12.26 19.00 -8.19
C ASP A 68 -12.21 17.89 -7.13
N LYS A 69 -11.08 17.74 -6.47
CA LYS A 69 -10.82 16.68 -5.47
C LYS A 69 -9.68 17.04 -4.55
N ILE A 70 -9.61 16.35 -3.41
CA ILE A 70 -8.44 16.39 -2.53
C ILE A 70 -7.79 15.02 -2.43
N ILE A 71 -6.46 15.00 -2.46
CA ILE A 71 -5.65 13.80 -2.27
C ILE A 71 -4.74 14.07 -1.06
N ALA A 72 -4.81 13.20 -0.06
CA ALA A 72 -3.87 13.22 1.06
C ALA A 72 -2.78 12.19 0.83
N ILE A 73 -1.54 12.62 0.98
CA ILE A 73 -0.38 11.75 0.99
C ILE A 73 0.21 11.87 2.39
N ASP A 74 0.31 10.76 3.10
CA ASP A 74 0.89 10.72 4.43
C ASP A 74 2.13 9.81 4.46
N GLN A 75 2.89 9.91 5.55
CA GLN A 75 4.09 9.10 5.79
C GLN A 75 3.78 7.80 6.54
N SER A 76 2.52 7.39 6.59
CA SER A 76 2.15 6.14 7.24
C SER A 76 2.75 4.97 6.49
N PRO A 77 3.39 4.02 7.19
CA PRO A 77 3.93 2.84 6.52
C PRO A 77 2.82 2.06 5.82
N ILE A 78 3.10 1.59 4.59
CA ILE A 78 2.17 0.82 3.72
C ILE A 78 1.66 -0.47 4.40
N GLY A 79 2.15 -0.78 5.56
CA GLY A 79 1.72 -1.91 6.39
C GLY A 79 2.77 -2.20 7.45
N ARG A 80 2.30 -2.77 8.55
CA ARG A 80 3.14 -3.10 9.71
C ARG A 80 3.43 -4.60 9.82
N THR A 81 2.98 -5.39 8.85
CA THR A 81 3.08 -6.84 8.90
C THR A 81 3.87 -7.38 7.70
N PRO A 82 4.52 -8.54 7.82
CA PRO A 82 5.20 -9.22 6.71
C PRO A 82 4.29 -9.56 5.52
N ARG A 83 2.97 -9.50 5.72
CA ARG A 83 1.95 -9.76 4.68
C ARG A 83 1.68 -8.57 3.77
N SER A 84 2.02 -7.37 4.24
CA SER A 84 1.91 -6.16 3.41
C SER A 84 3.06 -6.12 2.42
N ASN A 85 2.74 -6.02 1.14
CA ASN A 85 3.72 -5.99 0.06
C ASN A 85 3.18 -5.17 -1.14
N PRO A 86 4.02 -4.79 -2.12
CA PRO A 86 3.60 -4.02 -3.28
C PRO A 86 2.39 -4.59 -4.02
N ALA A 87 2.33 -5.91 -4.20
CA ALA A 87 1.21 -6.55 -4.90
C ALA A 87 -0.12 -6.42 -4.15
N THR A 88 -0.11 -6.49 -2.81
CA THR A 88 -1.33 -6.32 -1.99
C THR A 88 -1.74 -4.87 -1.89
N TYR A 89 -0.80 -3.95 -1.76
CA TYR A 89 -1.08 -2.53 -1.62
C TYR A 89 -1.71 -1.94 -2.90
N THR A 90 -1.17 -2.28 -4.06
CA THR A 90 -1.73 -1.84 -5.35
C THR A 90 -3.01 -2.55 -5.74
N GLY A 91 -3.41 -3.58 -4.98
CA GLY A 91 -4.55 -4.43 -5.28
C GLY A 91 -4.37 -5.29 -6.55
N VAL A 92 -3.15 -5.40 -7.08
CA VAL A 92 -2.88 -6.26 -8.24
C VAL A 92 -2.89 -7.74 -7.87
N PHE A 93 -2.61 -8.05 -6.62
CA PHE A 93 -2.59 -9.43 -6.15
C PHE A 93 -3.94 -10.13 -6.29
N ASP A 94 -5.05 -9.41 -6.17
CA ASP A 94 -6.39 -9.98 -6.37
C ASP A 94 -6.58 -10.45 -7.81
N GLN A 95 -6.13 -9.66 -8.78
CA GLN A 95 -6.18 -10.00 -10.21
C GLN A 95 -5.24 -11.17 -10.55
N ILE A 96 -4.05 -11.22 -9.93
CA ILE A 96 -3.12 -12.34 -10.08
C ILE A 96 -3.75 -13.63 -9.54
N ARG A 97 -4.42 -13.60 -8.39
CA ARG A 97 -5.11 -14.77 -7.81
C ARG A 97 -6.26 -15.24 -8.69
N ASP A 98 -7.04 -14.32 -9.26
CA ASP A 98 -8.11 -14.66 -10.20
C ASP A 98 -7.52 -15.36 -11.46
N LEU A 99 -6.40 -14.84 -11.98
CA LEU A 99 -5.70 -15.43 -13.11
C LEU A 99 -5.24 -16.87 -12.83
N PHE A 100 -4.62 -17.10 -11.66
CA PHE A 100 -4.19 -18.45 -11.27
C PHE A 100 -5.38 -19.41 -11.11
N ALA A 101 -6.51 -18.94 -10.57
CA ALA A 101 -7.73 -19.75 -10.45
C ALA A 101 -8.34 -20.12 -11.81
N MET A 102 -8.07 -19.34 -12.86
CA MET A 102 -8.52 -19.61 -14.23
C MET A 102 -7.65 -20.62 -14.98
N THR A 103 -6.46 -20.98 -14.46
CA THR A 103 -5.58 -21.96 -15.11
C THR A 103 -6.23 -23.34 -15.21
N LYS A 104 -5.82 -24.14 -16.20
CA LYS A 104 -6.32 -25.50 -16.40
C LYS A 104 -6.10 -26.36 -15.16
N ASP A 105 -4.89 -26.30 -14.58
CA ASP A 105 -4.51 -27.07 -13.41
C ASP A 105 -5.33 -26.71 -12.17
N ALA A 106 -5.57 -25.41 -11.94
CA ALA A 106 -6.42 -24.97 -10.84
C ALA A 106 -7.86 -25.43 -10.99
N LYS A 107 -8.43 -25.33 -12.20
CA LYS A 107 -9.79 -25.82 -12.49
C LYS A 107 -9.91 -27.33 -12.32
N ALA A 108 -8.93 -28.09 -12.80
CA ALA A 108 -8.92 -29.54 -12.66
C ALA A 108 -8.88 -29.99 -11.18
N LYS A 109 -8.19 -29.21 -10.31
CA LYS A 109 -8.10 -29.45 -8.87
C LYS A 109 -9.22 -28.78 -8.06
N GLY A 110 -10.16 -28.07 -8.70
CA GLY A 110 -11.24 -27.35 -8.03
C GLY A 110 -10.77 -26.15 -7.18
N TYR A 111 -9.62 -25.56 -7.52
CA TYR A 111 -9.04 -24.48 -6.75
C TYR A 111 -9.67 -23.14 -7.16
N ASN A 112 -10.18 -22.41 -6.16
CA ASN A 112 -10.69 -21.05 -6.33
C ASN A 112 -9.61 -20.01 -5.98
N LYS A 113 -9.88 -18.72 -6.19
CA LYS A 113 -8.96 -17.63 -5.88
C LYS A 113 -8.49 -17.58 -4.42
N GLY A 114 -9.30 -18.12 -3.50
CA GLY A 114 -8.95 -18.18 -2.08
C GLY A 114 -7.75 -19.09 -1.82
N ARG A 115 -7.55 -20.13 -2.64
CA ARG A 115 -6.41 -21.05 -2.56
C ARG A 115 -5.08 -20.35 -2.76
N PHE A 116 -5.05 -19.34 -3.62
CA PHE A 116 -3.85 -18.55 -3.95
C PHE A 116 -3.63 -17.35 -3.01
N SER A 117 -4.37 -17.26 -1.90
CA SER A 117 -4.17 -16.25 -0.87
C SER A 117 -3.31 -16.79 0.26
N PHE A 118 -2.21 -16.12 0.56
CA PHE A 118 -1.41 -16.45 1.74
C PHE A 118 -2.08 -16.03 3.08
N ASN A 119 -3.20 -15.29 3.03
CA ASN A 119 -3.98 -14.91 4.21
C ASN A 119 -5.08 -15.94 4.57
N LYS A 120 -5.51 -16.77 3.61
CA LYS A 120 -6.59 -17.76 3.82
C LYS A 120 -6.05 -19.16 4.03
N LYS A 121 -6.71 -19.91 4.90
CA LYS A 121 -6.42 -21.36 5.09
C LYS A 121 -6.66 -22.12 3.79
N GLY A 122 -5.96 -23.23 3.64
CA GLY A 122 -6.11 -24.18 2.53
C GLY A 122 -4.99 -24.11 1.50
N GLY A 123 -4.52 -22.93 1.09
CA GLY A 123 -3.41 -22.78 0.13
C GLY A 123 -2.11 -22.30 0.72
N ARG A 124 -2.17 -21.65 1.87
CA ARG A 124 -1.00 -21.13 2.57
C ARG A 124 -0.28 -22.22 3.34
N CYS A 125 0.98 -21.98 3.67
CA CYS A 125 1.70 -22.79 4.65
C CYS A 125 1.09 -22.56 6.03
N GLU A 126 0.59 -23.61 6.68
CA GLU A 126 -0.05 -23.47 8.00
C GLU A 126 0.99 -23.30 9.13
N ALA A 127 2.22 -23.78 8.97
CA ALA A 127 3.28 -23.64 9.97
C ALA A 127 3.64 -22.15 10.23
N CYS A 128 3.72 -21.34 9.17
CA CYS A 128 3.96 -19.88 9.30
C CYS A 128 2.69 -19.05 9.04
N ALA A 129 1.52 -19.67 8.93
CA ALA A 129 0.27 -19.01 8.61
C ALA A 129 0.31 -18.10 7.35
N GLY A 130 1.23 -18.39 6.42
CA GLY A 130 1.41 -17.62 5.18
C GLY A 130 2.40 -16.48 5.26
N ASP A 131 3.08 -16.27 6.39
CA ASP A 131 4.07 -15.19 6.55
C ASP A 131 5.40 -15.51 5.83
N GLY A 132 5.71 -16.80 5.63
CA GLY A 132 6.98 -17.25 5.08
C GLY A 132 8.12 -17.22 6.09
N ILE A 133 7.94 -16.52 7.20
CA ILE A 133 8.89 -16.36 8.30
C ILE A 133 8.21 -16.72 9.62
N ILE A 134 9.00 -17.07 10.61
CA ILE A 134 8.56 -17.31 11.99
C ILE A 134 9.21 -16.23 12.86
N LYS A 135 8.40 -15.54 13.64
CA LYS A 135 8.84 -14.58 14.62
C LYS A 135 9.22 -15.32 15.91
N ILE A 136 10.45 -15.15 16.36
CA ILE A 136 10.91 -15.64 17.65
C ILE A 136 10.94 -14.44 18.60
N GLU A 137 10.01 -14.41 19.55
CA GLU A 137 9.94 -13.34 20.56
C GLU A 137 11.00 -13.56 21.64
N MET A 138 11.79 -12.53 21.89
CA MET A 138 12.81 -12.53 22.93
C MET A 138 12.46 -11.46 23.98
N HIS A 139 12.36 -11.87 25.26
CA HIS A 139 11.89 -10.98 26.32
C HIS A 139 12.75 -9.72 26.56
N PHE A 140 14.04 -9.76 26.24
CA PHE A 140 14.98 -8.66 26.51
C PHE A 140 15.78 -8.21 25.28
N LEU A 141 15.55 -8.81 24.12
CA LEU A 141 16.23 -8.52 22.87
C LEU A 141 15.21 -8.25 21.76
N PRO A 142 15.59 -7.56 20.68
CA PRO A 142 14.72 -7.41 19.51
C PRO A 142 14.27 -8.77 18.97
N ASP A 143 13.01 -8.85 18.52
CA ASP A 143 12.47 -10.06 17.91
C ASP A 143 13.29 -10.49 16.70
N VAL A 144 13.52 -11.79 16.58
CA VAL A 144 14.25 -12.39 15.47
C VAL A 144 13.28 -13.04 14.50
N TYR A 145 13.48 -12.79 13.21
CA TYR A 145 12.67 -13.37 12.13
C TYR A 145 13.50 -14.40 11.38
N VAL A 146 13.06 -15.64 11.36
CA VAL A 146 13.73 -16.74 10.65
C VAL A 146 12.83 -17.28 9.54
N PRO A 147 13.38 -17.72 8.39
CA PRO A 147 12.59 -18.39 7.35
C PRO A 147 11.87 -19.60 7.91
N CYS A 148 10.62 -19.83 7.49
CA CYS A 148 9.85 -21.00 7.88
C CYS A 148 10.50 -22.27 7.31
N GLU A 149 10.84 -23.22 8.16
CA GLU A 149 11.48 -24.49 7.78
C GLU A 149 10.59 -25.36 6.90
N VAL A 150 9.27 -25.28 7.03
CA VAL A 150 8.32 -26.10 6.26
C VAL A 150 8.16 -25.61 4.84
N CYS A 151 8.01 -24.30 4.63
CA CYS A 151 7.81 -23.74 3.30
C CYS A 151 9.05 -23.04 2.73
N HIS A 152 10.14 -22.96 3.48
CA HIS A 152 11.39 -22.30 3.08
C HIS A 152 11.15 -20.87 2.52
N GLY A 153 10.34 -20.09 3.21
CA GLY A 153 9.97 -18.73 2.82
C GLY A 153 8.89 -18.62 1.73
N LYS A 154 8.42 -19.71 1.15
CA LYS A 154 7.51 -19.70 -0.01
C LYS A 154 6.06 -19.33 0.31
N ARG A 155 5.67 -19.24 1.58
CA ARG A 155 4.34 -18.83 2.07
C ARG A 155 3.18 -19.81 1.75
N TYR A 156 3.32 -20.68 0.77
CA TYR A 156 2.29 -21.60 0.29
C TYR A 156 2.63 -23.06 0.56
N ASN A 157 1.62 -23.91 0.54
CA ASN A 157 1.83 -25.35 0.56
C ASN A 157 2.27 -25.85 -0.84
N ARG A 158 2.82 -27.07 -0.88
CA ARG A 158 3.37 -27.68 -2.10
C ARG A 158 2.31 -27.79 -3.21
N GLU A 159 1.10 -28.22 -2.87
CA GLU A 159 0.02 -28.41 -3.84
C GLU A 159 -0.38 -27.10 -4.57
N THR A 160 -0.39 -25.97 -3.85
CA THR A 160 -0.68 -24.67 -4.45
C THR A 160 0.44 -24.23 -5.40
N LEU A 161 1.70 -24.54 -5.04
CA LEU A 161 2.88 -24.20 -5.88
C LEU A 161 3.01 -25.06 -7.14
N GLU A 162 2.31 -26.20 -7.22
CA GLU A 162 2.25 -27.03 -8.43
C GLU A 162 1.47 -26.35 -9.56
N VAL A 163 0.50 -25.49 -9.22
CA VAL A 163 -0.26 -24.71 -10.21
C VAL A 163 0.64 -23.65 -10.82
N LYS A 164 0.75 -23.64 -12.13
CA LYS A 164 1.61 -22.73 -12.87
C LYS A 164 0.84 -21.91 -13.91
N TYR A 165 1.22 -20.66 -14.05
CA TYR A 165 0.82 -19.80 -15.16
C TYR A 165 2.08 -19.40 -15.95
N LYS A 166 2.10 -19.65 -17.26
CA LYS A 166 3.30 -19.48 -18.12
C LYS A 166 4.58 -20.09 -17.48
N GLY A 167 4.47 -21.28 -16.86
CA GLY A 167 5.59 -21.97 -16.24
C GLY A 167 6.01 -21.47 -14.84
N LYS A 168 5.40 -20.40 -14.32
CA LYS A 168 5.72 -19.80 -13.01
C LYS A 168 4.63 -20.11 -12.00
N SER A 169 5.01 -20.48 -10.76
CA SER A 169 4.10 -20.61 -9.63
C SER A 169 3.72 -19.22 -9.08
N ILE A 170 2.72 -19.18 -8.21
CA ILE A 170 2.35 -17.91 -7.54
C ILE A 170 3.48 -17.33 -6.69
N TYR A 171 4.33 -18.18 -6.12
CA TYR A 171 5.52 -17.74 -5.40
C TYR A 171 6.55 -17.11 -6.33
N ASP A 172 6.82 -17.72 -7.49
CA ASP A 172 7.74 -17.17 -8.49
C ASP A 172 7.27 -15.79 -8.96
N VAL A 173 5.96 -15.62 -9.16
CA VAL A 173 5.37 -14.32 -9.53
C VAL A 173 5.54 -13.30 -8.43
N LEU A 174 5.36 -13.64 -7.16
CA LEU A 174 5.60 -12.73 -6.04
C LEU A 174 7.09 -12.34 -5.90
N ASN A 175 8.01 -13.18 -6.36
CA ASN A 175 9.44 -12.87 -6.36
C ASN A 175 9.93 -12.09 -7.58
N MET A 176 9.10 -11.93 -8.62
CA MET A 176 9.43 -11.08 -9.75
C MET A 176 9.58 -9.64 -9.30
N THR A 177 10.52 -8.92 -9.91
CA THR A 177 10.57 -7.46 -9.86
C THR A 177 9.36 -6.89 -10.60
N VAL A 178 9.03 -5.63 -10.34
CA VAL A 178 7.97 -4.93 -11.07
C VAL A 178 8.29 -4.89 -12.56
N GLU A 179 9.56 -4.70 -12.93
CA GLU A 179 10.02 -4.69 -14.32
C GLU A 179 9.78 -6.04 -15.01
N GLU A 180 10.21 -7.14 -14.40
CA GLU A 180 9.92 -8.50 -14.90
C GLU A 180 8.43 -8.79 -14.99
N ALA A 181 7.63 -8.28 -14.05
CA ALA A 181 6.19 -8.45 -14.03
C ALA A 181 5.50 -7.64 -15.15
N CYS A 182 6.01 -6.47 -15.56
CA CYS A 182 5.52 -5.73 -16.72
C CYS A 182 5.57 -6.61 -17.98
N ASP A 183 6.71 -7.25 -18.23
CA ASP A 183 6.91 -8.11 -19.40
C ASP A 183 6.07 -9.39 -19.31
N PHE A 184 6.06 -10.02 -18.14
CA PHE A 184 5.33 -11.27 -17.91
C PHE A 184 3.82 -11.14 -18.09
N PHE A 185 3.25 -10.01 -17.62
CA PHE A 185 1.82 -9.71 -17.70
C PHE A 185 1.43 -8.75 -18.82
N SER A 186 2.28 -8.50 -19.80
CA SER A 186 2.04 -7.58 -20.93
C SER A 186 0.70 -7.81 -21.64
N ASN A 187 0.27 -9.08 -21.74
CA ASN A 187 -1.00 -9.46 -22.37
C ASN A 187 -2.24 -9.33 -21.48
N ILE A 188 -2.09 -8.81 -20.24
CA ILE A 188 -3.19 -8.67 -19.27
C ILE A 188 -3.28 -7.20 -18.84
N PRO A 189 -4.07 -6.37 -19.56
CA PRO A 189 -4.10 -4.92 -19.38
C PRO A 189 -4.45 -4.47 -17.94
N SER A 190 -5.25 -5.24 -17.23
CA SER A 190 -5.65 -4.93 -15.85
C SER A 190 -4.47 -5.03 -14.86
N ILE A 191 -3.51 -5.91 -15.12
CA ILE A 191 -2.29 -6.09 -14.32
C ILE A 191 -1.18 -5.17 -14.85
N SER A 192 -0.95 -5.19 -16.17
CA SER A 192 0.12 -4.44 -16.85
C SER A 192 0.09 -2.95 -16.49
N ARG A 193 -1.06 -2.28 -16.58
CA ARG A 193 -1.19 -0.85 -16.23
C ARG A 193 -0.72 -0.52 -14.82
N LYS A 194 -1.00 -1.38 -13.84
CA LYS A 194 -0.57 -1.16 -12.46
C LYS A 194 0.94 -1.36 -12.30
N MET A 195 1.51 -2.33 -13.03
CA MET A 195 2.95 -2.58 -13.03
C MET A 195 3.69 -1.44 -13.72
N GLU A 196 3.19 -0.97 -14.86
CA GLU A 196 3.72 0.19 -15.57
C GLU A 196 3.71 1.43 -14.69
N THR A 197 2.63 1.70 -13.97
CA THR A 197 2.56 2.81 -13.01
C THR A 197 3.65 2.72 -11.94
N LEU A 198 3.89 1.52 -11.37
CA LEU A 198 4.96 1.32 -10.40
C LEU A 198 6.35 1.51 -11.02
N ARG A 199 6.56 1.05 -12.24
CA ARG A 199 7.82 1.24 -12.98
C ARG A 199 8.06 2.72 -13.27
N ASP A 200 7.03 3.44 -13.72
CA ASP A 200 7.11 4.86 -14.12
C ASP A 200 7.41 5.79 -12.93
N VAL A 201 7.03 5.39 -11.71
CA VAL A 201 7.46 6.10 -10.48
C VAL A 201 8.84 5.64 -9.96
N GLY A 202 9.59 4.85 -10.76
CA GLY A 202 10.95 4.43 -10.41
C GLY A 202 11.04 3.20 -9.51
N LEU A 203 9.93 2.46 -9.28
CA LEU A 203 9.89 1.27 -8.42
C LEU A 203 10.06 -0.05 -9.20
N GLY A 204 10.65 -0.01 -10.39
CA GLY A 204 10.87 -1.19 -11.24
C GLY A 204 11.66 -2.32 -10.58
N TYR A 205 12.56 -1.98 -9.68
CA TYR A 205 13.50 -2.90 -9.01
C TYR A 205 12.90 -3.65 -7.81
N ILE A 206 11.78 -3.22 -7.23
CA ILE A 206 11.17 -3.88 -6.07
C ILE A 206 10.48 -5.17 -6.48
N ARG A 207 10.46 -6.17 -5.59
CA ARG A 207 9.73 -7.41 -5.82
C ARG A 207 8.27 -7.26 -5.41
N LEU A 208 7.36 -7.89 -6.15
CA LEU A 208 5.92 -7.82 -5.89
C LEU A 208 5.53 -8.31 -4.49
N GLY A 209 6.17 -9.37 -4.00
CA GLY A 209 5.93 -9.96 -2.69
C GLY A 209 6.88 -9.49 -1.59
N GLN A 210 7.73 -8.51 -1.83
CA GLN A 210 8.67 -7.98 -0.84
C GLN A 210 7.91 -7.40 0.36
N PRO A 211 8.21 -7.83 1.60
CA PRO A 211 7.57 -7.27 2.77
C PRO A 211 7.77 -5.76 2.86
N SER A 212 6.71 -5.03 3.17
CA SER A 212 6.79 -3.57 3.31
C SER A 212 7.72 -3.12 4.44
N THR A 213 7.96 -3.98 5.42
CA THR A 213 8.91 -3.74 6.52
C THR A 213 10.38 -3.70 6.07
N GLU A 214 10.68 -4.24 4.89
CA GLU A 214 12.03 -4.22 4.29
C GLU A 214 12.22 -3.03 3.34
N LEU A 215 11.14 -2.32 3.00
CA LEU A 215 11.22 -1.16 2.14
C LEU A 215 11.63 0.06 2.97
N SER A 216 12.51 0.89 2.42
CA SER A 216 12.92 2.13 3.09
C SER A 216 11.72 3.07 3.27
N CYS A 217 11.65 3.76 4.40
CA CYS A 217 10.64 4.79 4.65
C CYS A 217 10.66 5.90 3.59
N LEU A 218 11.78 6.17 2.96
CA LEU A 218 11.92 7.13 1.87
C LEU A 218 11.15 6.74 0.61
N LEU A 219 10.96 5.45 0.36
CA LEU A 219 10.12 4.95 -0.74
C LEU A 219 8.64 5.28 -0.55
N TYR A 220 8.19 5.49 0.68
CA TYR A 220 6.80 5.85 0.99
C TYR A 220 6.55 7.35 0.93
N THR A 221 7.61 8.15 0.99
CA THR A 221 7.52 9.59 1.17
C THR A 221 7.95 10.40 -0.03
N SER A 222 8.55 9.77 -1.06
CA SER A 222 8.99 10.45 -2.26
C SER A 222 7.91 10.44 -3.35
N PRO A 223 7.13 11.51 -3.50
CA PRO A 223 6.22 11.65 -4.63
C PRO A 223 6.92 12.22 -5.88
N SER A 224 8.23 12.52 -5.79
CA SER A 224 8.97 13.18 -6.86
C SER A 224 10.05 12.27 -7.47
N PRO A 225 10.09 12.15 -8.81
CA PRO A 225 11.20 11.47 -9.50
C PRO A 225 12.57 12.13 -9.27
N ARG A 226 12.61 13.33 -8.68
CA ARG A 226 13.86 14.07 -8.39
C ARG A 226 14.52 13.68 -7.08
N ASP A 227 13.79 13.05 -6.15
CA ASP A 227 14.33 12.66 -4.83
C ASP A 227 15.08 11.31 -4.87
N GLY A 228 15.10 10.64 -6.02
CA GLY A 228 15.89 9.42 -6.28
C GLY A 228 17.30 9.67 -6.84
N LEU A 229 17.77 10.92 -6.89
CA LEU A 229 19.07 11.32 -7.45
C LEU A 229 19.98 12.04 -6.44
N LEU A 230 19.99 11.58 -5.19
CA LEU A 230 21.07 11.94 -4.24
C LEU A 230 21.66 10.71 -3.62
#